data_e6df0a1c9c418acc1f50b31f628dad19
#
_entry.id   e6df0a1c9c418acc1f50b31f628dad19
#
_cell.length_a   1.000
_cell.length_b   1.000
_cell.length_c   1.000
_cell.angle_alpha   90.00
_cell.angle_beta   90.00
_cell.angle_gamma   90.00
#
_symmetry.space_group_name_H-M   'P 1'
#
loop_
_entity.id
_entity.type
_entity.pdbx_description
1 polymer ?
#
loop_
_entity_poly.entity_id
_entity_poly.type
_entity_poly.pdbx_seq_one_letter_code
_entity_poly.pdbx_strand_id
1 'polypeptide(L)'
;MAVLVLDDLKALNKVQRSVFTASLLGWTLDAFDYFLLTFVIKDVAAEFHVKIPAVAFAVTLTLIARPFGALAFGWLADRFGRRPVLMIDVLLYAALELASAFAPSLIIFLALRLAFGFAMGGEWGIGASLALESIPVKSRGVISGLLQEGYA
;
A
#
# COMPACT_ATOMS: atom_id res chain seq x y z
N MET A 1 -11.84 -4.06 26.52
CA MET A 1 -11.31 -3.51 25.25
C MET A 1 -11.49 -4.50 24.10
N ALA A 2 -10.94 -5.72 24.15
CA ALA A 2 -11.11 -6.73 23.08
C ALA A 2 -12.58 -7.08 22.75
N VAL A 3 -13.47 -7.15 23.72
CA VAL A 3 -14.90 -7.43 23.53
C VAL A 3 -15.59 -6.32 22.71
N LEU A 4 -15.28 -5.05 22.99
CA LEU A 4 -15.82 -3.90 22.24
C LEU A 4 -15.39 -3.92 20.77
N VAL A 5 -14.14 -4.28 20.50
CA VAL A 5 -13.60 -4.41 19.12
C VAL A 5 -14.34 -5.50 18.35
N LEU A 6 -14.58 -6.65 18.98
CA LEU A 6 -15.30 -7.76 18.35
C LEU A 6 -16.77 -7.42 18.08
N ASP A 7 -17.41 -6.67 18.95
CA ASP A 7 -18.81 -6.24 18.78
C ASP A 7 -18.92 -5.22 17.64
N ASP A 8 -17.97 -4.27 17.53
CA ASP A 8 -17.89 -3.34 16.42
C ASP A 8 -17.68 -4.05 15.06
N LEU A 9 -16.80 -5.05 15.01
CA LEU A 9 -16.58 -5.85 13.80
C LEU A 9 -17.80 -6.71 13.41
N LYS A 10 -18.51 -7.26 14.40
CA LYS A 10 -19.74 -8.04 14.16
C LYS A 10 -20.89 -7.16 13.68
N ALA A 11 -20.94 -5.90 14.08
CA ALA A 11 -21.95 -4.95 13.66
C ALA A 11 -21.83 -4.51 12.20
N LEU A 12 -20.68 -4.75 11.56
CA LEU A 12 -20.45 -4.42 10.15
C LEU A 12 -21.28 -5.32 9.22
N ASN A 13 -21.93 -4.72 8.22
CA ASN A 13 -22.57 -5.45 7.15
C ASN A 13 -21.55 -6.11 6.19
N LYS A 14 -22.04 -6.97 5.28
CA LYS A 14 -21.15 -7.72 4.35
C LYS A 14 -20.25 -6.80 3.50
N VAL A 15 -20.78 -5.68 3.03
CA VAL A 15 -20.02 -4.72 2.20
C VAL A 15 -18.94 -4.04 3.04
N GLN A 16 -19.29 -3.57 4.24
CA GLN A 16 -18.35 -2.94 5.16
C GLN A 16 -17.22 -3.88 5.57
N ARG A 17 -17.53 -5.16 5.84
CA ARG A 17 -16.51 -6.18 6.11
C ARG A 17 -15.59 -6.39 4.92
N SER A 18 -16.13 -6.51 3.71
CA SER A 18 -15.32 -6.69 2.51
C SER A 18 -14.39 -5.50 2.28
N VAL A 19 -14.88 -4.27 2.44
CA VAL A 19 -14.06 -3.06 2.30
C VAL A 19 -12.98 -3.01 3.38
N PHE A 20 -13.34 -3.26 4.64
CA PHE A 20 -12.38 -3.30 5.74
C PHE A 20 -11.29 -4.35 5.52
N THR A 21 -11.67 -5.58 5.17
CA THR A 21 -10.72 -6.69 4.93
C THR A 21 -9.81 -6.38 3.74
N ALA A 22 -10.36 -5.82 2.65
CA ALA A 22 -9.57 -5.44 1.49
C ALA A 22 -8.54 -4.35 1.84
N SER A 23 -8.94 -3.31 2.58
CA SER A 23 -8.03 -2.25 3.02
C SER A 23 -6.97 -2.77 4.00
N LEU A 24 -7.34 -3.65 4.94
CA LEU A 24 -6.41 -4.26 5.89
C LEU A 24 -5.38 -5.12 5.16
N LEU A 25 -5.82 -5.96 4.21
CA LEU A 25 -4.93 -6.80 3.41
C LEU A 25 -4.00 -5.95 2.54
N GLY A 26 -4.50 -4.86 1.95
CA GLY A 26 -3.67 -3.95 1.18
C GLY A 26 -2.54 -3.36 2.03
N TRP A 27 -2.85 -2.83 3.21
CA TRP A 27 -1.84 -2.29 4.12
C TRP A 27 -0.86 -3.34 4.63
N THR A 28 -1.33 -4.58 4.86
CA THR A 28 -0.45 -5.70 5.23
C THR A 28 0.49 -6.07 4.09
N LEU A 29 0.01 -6.04 2.84
CA LEU A 29 0.84 -6.29 1.66
C LEU A 29 1.86 -5.18 1.43
N ASP A 30 1.49 -3.91 1.67
CA ASP A 30 2.42 -2.77 1.64
C ASP A 30 3.57 -2.95 2.66
N ALA A 31 3.24 -3.31 3.90
CA ALA A 31 4.23 -3.60 4.92
C ALA A 31 5.12 -4.78 4.51
N PHE A 32 4.52 -5.84 4.01
CA PHE A 32 5.25 -7.02 3.54
C PHE A 32 6.25 -6.66 2.43
N ASP A 33 5.87 -5.88 1.44
CA ASP A 33 6.75 -5.45 0.36
C ASP A 33 7.93 -4.60 0.87
N TYR A 34 7.65 -3.65 1.76
CA TYR A 34 8.68 -2.85 2.38
C TYR A 34 9.72 -3.71 3.12
N PHE A 35 9.27 -4.65 3.93
CA PHE A 35 10.15 -5.55 4.66
C PHE A 35 10.85 -6.55 3.74
N LEU A 36 10.16 -7.08 2.73
CA LEU A 36 10.73 -8.01 1.76
C LEU A 36 11.97 -7.40 1.10
N LEU A 37 11.87 -6.17 0.57
CA LEU A 37 13.01 -5.50 -0.04
C LEU A 37 14.17 -5.32 0.97
N THR A 38 13.85 -5.02 2.22
CA THR A 38 14.85 -4.86 3.29
C THR A 38 15.60 -6.16 3.56
N PHE A 39 14.91 -7.30 3.53
CA PHE A 39 15.52 -8.62 3.74
C PHE A 39 16.40 -9.06 2.57
N VAL A 40 15.96 -8.81 1.33
CA VAL A 40 16.69 -9.25 0.12
C VAL A 40 17.70 -8.21 -0.41
N ILE A 41 17.88 -7.09 0.27
CA ILE A 41 18.73 -5.97 -0.18
C ILE A 41 20.17 -6.39 -0.48
N LYS A 42 20.72 -7.36 0.25
CA LYS A 42 22.06 -7.90 0.04
C LYS A 42 22.13 -8.75 -1.23
N ASP A 43 21.11 -9.55 -1.48
CA ASP A 43 21.04 -10.43 -2.65
C ASP A 43 20.86 -9.59 -3.93
N VAL A 44 20.00 -8.58 -3.90
CA VAL A 44 19.82 -7.61 -4.99
C VAL A 44 21.10 -6.83 -5.25
N ALA A 45 21.83 -6.42 -4.20
CA ALA A 45 23.12 -5.73 -4.36
C ALA A 45 24.19 -6.65 -5.00
N ALA A 46 24.19 -7.92 -4.64
CA ALA A 46 25.09 -8.93 -5.23
C ALA A 46 24.75 -9.19 -6.70
N GLU A 47 23.48 -9.34 -7.04
CA GLU A 47 23.00 -9.55 -8.41
C GLU A 47 23.40 -8.41 -9.34
N PHE A 48 23.22 -7.16 -8.92
CA PHE A 48 23.62 -5.99 -9.70
C PHE A 48 25.10 -5.62 -9.58
N HIS A 49 25.90 -6.37 -8.81
CA HIS A 49 27.31 -6.07 -8.54
C HIS A 49 27.55 -4.65 -8.00
N VAL A 50 26.68 -4.20 -7.11
CA VAL A 50 26.75 -2.84 -6.52
C VAL A 50 26.82 -2.91 -5.00
N LYS A 51 27.15 -1.77 -4.37
CA LYS A 51 27.13 -1.64 -2.92
C LYS A 51 25.69 -1.55 -2.38
N ILE A 52 25.44 -2.10 -1.20
CA ILE A 52 24.13 -2.08 -0.53
C ILE A 52 23.47 -0.68 -0.54
N PRO A 53 24.19 0.44 -0.26
CA PRO A 53 23.55 1.76 -0.31
C PRO A 53 22.92 2.14 -1.64
N ALA A 54 23.43 1.61 -2.77
CA ALA A 54 22.85 1.86 -4.09
C ALA A 54 21.47 1.21 -4.24
N VAL A 55 21.27 0.01 -3.66
CA VAL A 55 19.96 -0.66 -3.62
C VAL A 55 19.07 -0.04 -2.55
N ALA A 56 19.62 0.33 -1.38
CA ALA A 56 18.87 1.02 -0.33
C ALA A 56 18.26 2.35 -0.81
N PHE A 57 18.87 3.00 -1.80
CA PHE A 57 18.30 4.17 -2.45
C PHE A 57 16.94 3.90 -3.12
N ALA A 58 16.65 2.66 -3.52
CA ALA A 58 15.34 2.26 -4.02
C ALA A 58 14.23 2.51 -2.99
N VAL A 59 14.48 2.21 -1.71
CA VAL A 59 13.52 2.50 -0.62
C VAL A 59 13.26 3.99 -0.52
N THR A 60 14.31 4.81 -0.59
CA THR A 60 14.19 6.28 -0.57
C THR A 60 13.36 6.79 -1.74
N LEU A 61 13.60 6.28 -2.95
CA LEU A 61 12.81 6.65 -4.14
C LEU A 61 11.34 6.27 -4.00
N THR A 62 11.06 5.06 -3.50
CA THR A 62 9.68 4.61 -3.23
C THR A 62 8.98 5.56 -2.26
N LEU A 63 9.62 5.91 -1.13
CA LEU A 63 9.04 6.81 -0.13
C LEU A 63 8.84 8.24 -0.64
N ILE A 64 9.78 8.79 -1.42
CA ILE A 64 9.67 10.13 -2.00
C ILE A 64 8.52 10.19 -3.03
N ALA A 65 8.29 9.12 -3.78
CA ALA A 65 7.23 9.09 -4.80
C ALA A 65 5.81 9.01 -4.20
N ARG A 66 5.63 8.43 -3.00
CA ARG A 66 4.32 8.22 -2.37
C ARG A 66 3.47 9.49 -2.22
N PRO A 67 3.96 10.64 -1.73
CA PRO A 67 3.14 11.84 -1.63
C PRO A 67 2.57 12.31 -2.97
N PHE A 68 3.34 12.18 -4.04
CA PHE A 68 2.90 12.57 -5.39
C PHE A 68 1.81 11.62 -5.90
N GLY A 69 1.98 10.32 -5.65
CA GLY A 69 0.97 9.31 -5.93
C GLY A 69 -0.32 9.56 -5.15
N ALA A 70 -0.23 9.83 -3.85
CA ALA A 70 -1.38 10.14 -3.02
C ALA A 70 -2.20 11.31 -3.56
N LEU A 71 -1.54 12.38 -4.01
CA LEU A 71 -2.22 13.54 -4.62
C LEU A 71 -2.88 13.17 -5.95
N ALA A 72 -2.16 12.45 -6.83
CA ALA A 72 -2.66 12.09 -8.15
C ALA A 72 -3.85 11.11 -8.06
N PHE A 73 -3.70 10.03 -7.31
CA PHE A 73 -4.75 9.03 -7.15
C PHE A 73 -5.90 9.54 -6.29
N GLY A 74 -5.66 10.42 -5.31
CA GLY A 74 -6.69 11.12 -4.57
C GLY A 74 -7.59 11.94 -5.51
N TRP A 75 -6.99 12.75 -6.37
CA TRP A 75 -7.73 13.51 -7.38
C TRP A 75 -8.50 12.62 -8.36
N LEU A 76 -7.90 11.52 -8.83
CA LEU A 76 -8.59 10.53 -9.67
C LEU A 76 -9.78 9.91 -8.93
N ALA A 77 -9.61 9.56 -7.66
CA ALA A 77 -10.66 8.96 -6.85
C ALA A 77 -11.85 9.88 -6.61
N ASP A 78 -11.60 11.17 -6.44
CA ASP A 78 -12.67 12.17 -6.32
C ASP A 78 -13.45 12.34 -7.63
N ARG A 79 -12.79 12.16 -8.80
CA ARG A 79 -13.41 12.33 -10.11
C ARG A 79 -14.10 11.07 -10.63
N PHE A 80 -13.51 9.90 -10.47
CA PHE A 80 -13.96 8.63 -11.05
C PHE A 80 -14.55 7.66 -10.02
N GLY A 81 -14.51 8.03 -8.75
CA GLY A 81 -14.94 7.19 -7.63
C GLY A 81 -13.79 6.39 -7.04
N ARG A 82 -13.85 6.17 -5.74
CA ARG A 82 -12.75 5.56 -4.96
C ARG A 82 -12.51 4.10 -5.29
N ARG A 83 -13.58 3.31 -5.47
CA ARG A 83 -13.48 1.87 -5.70
C ARG A 83 -12.75 1.50 -7.00
N PRO A 84 -13.12 2.03 -8.19
CA PRO A 84 -12.42 1.69 -9.42
C PRO A 84 -10.97 2.19 -9.43
N VAL A 85 -10.71 3.37 -8.87
CA VAL A 85 -9.35 3.91 -8.79
C VAL A 85 -8.48 3.07 -7.88
N LEU A 86 -8.96 2.63 -6.70
CA LEU A 86 -8.22 1.72 -5.83
C LEU A 86 -7.92 0.39 -6.51
N MET A 87 -8.87 -0.16 -7.27
CA MET A 87 -8.62 -1.43 -8.01
C MET A 87 -7.53 -1.28 -9.07
N ILE A 88 -7.53 -0.17 -9.81
CA ILE A 88 -6.49 0.13 -10.82
C ILE A 88 -5.14 0.32 -10.13
N ASP A 89 -5.11 1.03 -9.02
CA ASP A 89 -3.92 1.31 -8.23
C ASP A 89 -3.27 0.02 -7.73
N VAL A 90 -4.05 -0.87 -7.11
CA VAL A 90 -3.59 -2.19 -6.64
C VAL A 90 -3.02 -3.03 -7.79
N LEU A 91 -3.70 -3.07 -8.94
CA LEU A 91 -3.20 -3.81 -10.11
C LEU A 91 -1.91 -3.21 -10.66
N LEU A 92 -1.81 -1.88 -10.65
CA LEU A 92 -0.64 -1.16 -11.14
C LEU A 92 0.58 -1.44 -10.26
N TYR A 93 0.48 -1.30 -8.95
CA TYR A 93 1.62 -1.55 -8.09
C TYR A 93 2.01 -3.03 -8.07
N ALA A 94 1.06 -3.96 -8.12
CA ALA A 94 1.35 -5.38 -8.23
C ALA A 94 2.11 -5.73 -9.53
N ALA A 95 1.73 -5.11 -10.66
CA ALA A 95 2.43 -5.27 -11.93
C ALA A 95 3.85 -4.67 -11.89
N LEU A 96 4.04 -3.51 -11.25
CA LEU A 96 5.33 -2.86 -11.08
C LEU A 96 6.25 -3.65 -10.15
N GLU A 97 5.68 -4.26 -9.09
CA GLU A 97 6.41 -5.16 -8.20
C GLU A 97 6.92 -6.39 -8.96
N LEU A 98 6.03 -7.03 -9.71
CA LEU A 98 6.40 -8.18 -10.54
C LEU A 98 7.46 -7.78 -11.57
N ALA A 99 7.33 -6.64 -12.23
CA ALA A 99 8.32 -6.14 -13.20
C ALA A 99 9.69 -5.88 -12.54
N SER A 100 9.71 -5.43 -11.28
CA SER A 100 10.92 -5.18 -10.52
C SER A 100 11.73 -6.47 -10.27
N ALA A 101 11.06 -7.62 -10.13
CA ALA A 101 11.70 -8.91 -9.96
C ALA A 101 12.47 -9.35 -11.23
N PHE A 102 12.13 -8.80 -12.40
CA PHE A 102 12.78 -9.09 -13.68
C PHE A 102 13.63 -7.93 -14.21
N ALA A 103 13.96 -6.95 -13.37
CA ALA A 103 14.74 -5.79 -13.79
C ALA A 103 16.15 -6.20 -14.26
N PRO A 104 16.53 -5.90 -15.53
CA PRO A 104 17.82 -6.31 -16.08
C PRO A 104 19.00 -5.44 -15.62
N SER A 105 18.75 -4.34 -14.94
CA SER A 105 19.77 -3.43 -14.44
C SER A 105 19.29 -2.65 -13.23
N LEU A 106 20.24 -2.15 -12.42
CA LEU A 106 19.95 -1.31 -11.26
C LEU A 106 19.13 -0.05 -11.64
N ILE A 107 19.43 0.58 -12.78
CA ILE A 107 18.73 1.80 -13.22
C ILE A 107 17.25 1.50 -13.48
N ILE A 108 16.95 0.40 -14.17
CA ILE A 108 15.58 -0.03 -14.43
C ILE A 108 14.89 -0.43 -13.13
N PHE A 109 15.58 -1.14 -12.23
CA PHE A 109 15.07 -1.46 -10.92
C PHE A 109 14.69 -0.21 -10.12
N LEU A 110 15.58 0.81 -10.06
CA LEU A 110 15.30 2.06 -9.37
C LEU A 110 14.13 2.84 -10.00
N ALA A 111 14.04 2.86 -11.33
CA ALA A 111 12.92 3.48 -12.03
C ALA A 111 11.58 2.78 -11.71
N LEU A 112 11.58 1.44 -11.67
CA LEU A 112 10.40 0.66 -11.28
C LEU A 112 10.03 0.89 -9.81
N ARG A 113 10.99 1.00 -8.89
CA ARG A 113 10.75 1.34 -7.49
C ARG A 113 10.17 2.75 -7.30
N LEU A 114 10.61 3.71 -8.12
CA LEU A 114 10.00 5.05 -8.13
C LEU A 114 8.53 5.00 -8.61
N ALA A 115 8.27 4.32 -9.72
CA ALA A 115 6.91 4.15 -10.25
C ALA A 115 6.02 3.36 -9.28
N PHE A 116 6.55 2.31 -8.66
CA PHE A 116 5.89 1.53 -7.62
C PHE A 116 5.49 2.40 -6.42
N GLY A 117 6.42 3.23 -5.91
CA GLY A 117 6.13 4.16 -4.82
C GLY A 117 5.05 5.18 -5.17
N PHE A 118 5.03 5.65 -6.43
CA PHE A 118 3.98 6.54 -6.93
C PHE A 118 2.61 5.82 -6.92
N ALA A 119 2.52 4.61 -7.44
CA ALA A 119 1.29 3.83 -7.40
C ALA A 119 0.84 3.58 -5.95
N MET A 120 1.71 3.07 -5.10
CA MET A 120 1.42 2.78 -3.69
C MET A 120 0.94 3.98 -2.86
N GLY A 121 1.30 5.21 -3.28
CA GLY A 121 0.84 6.42 -2.63
C GLY A 121 -0.68 6.58 -2.62
N GLY A 122 -1.38 6.07 -3.64
CA GLY A 122 -2.83 6.15 -3.75
C GLY A 122 -3.58 5.28 -2.75
N GLU A 123 -3.04 4.11 -2.45
CA GLU A 123 -3.71 3.09 -1.64
C GLU A 123 -4.11 3.59 -0.24
N TRP A 124 -3.18 4.21 0.47
CA TRP A 124 -3.42 4.63 1.86
C TRP A 124 -4.56 5.64 2.00
N GLY A 125 -4.55 6.68 1.15
CA GLY A 125 -5.58 7.72 1.20
C GLY A 125 -6.95 7.20 0.75
N ILE A 126 -6.99 6.48 -0.35
CA ILE A 126 -8.23 5.96 -0.93
C ILE A 126 -8.78 4.81 -0.08
N GLY A 127 -7.93 3.87 0.34
CA GLY A 127 -8.32 2.71 1.14
C GLY A 127 -8.88 3.12 2.50
N ALA A 128 -8.19 4.00 3.22
CA ALA A 128 -8.67 4.54 4.50
C ALA A 128 -9.99 5.29 4.33
N SER A 129 -10.09 6.16 3.32
CA SER A 129 -11.31 6.91 3.05
C SER A 129 -12.49 6.00 2.70
N LEU A 130 -12.28 5.01 1.82
CA LEU A 130 -13.30 4.05 1.42
C LEU A 130 -13.79 3.21 2.61
N ALA A 131 -12.86 2.77 3.46
CA ALA A 131 -13.20 2.03 4.68
C ALA A 131 -14.01 2.90 5.65
N LEU A 132 -13.50 4.09 6.00
CA LEU A 132 -14.09 4.93 7.03
C LEU A 132 -15.40 5.61 6.61
N GLU A 133 -15.61 5.86 5.32
CA GLU A 133 -16.89 6.39 4.83
C GLU A 133 -18.04 5.38 4.92
N SER A 134 -17.73 4.11 4.71
CA SER A 134 -18.72 3.04 4.78
C SER A 134 -19.10 2.64 6.22
N ILE A 135 -18.27 3.01 7.22
CA ILE A 135 -18.39 2.55 8.60
C ILE A 135 -19.16 3.58 9.45
N PRO A 136 -20.06 3.13 10.36
CA PRO A 136 -20.75 3.99 11.30
C PRO A 136 -19.79 4.86 12.12
N VAL A 137 -20.13 6.13 12.35
CA VAL A 137 -19.28 7.12 13.04
C VAL A 137 -18.77 6.60 14.40
N LYS A 138 -19.60 5.87 15.13
CA LYS A 138 -19.29 5.30 16.45
C LYS A 138 -18.11 4.33 16.42
N SER A 139 -17.98 3.53 15.35
CA SER A 139 -16.96 2.47 15.21
C SER A 139 -15.71 2.93 14.44
N ARG A 140 -15.71 4.15 13.88
CA ARG A 140 -14.59 4.63 13.03
C ARG A 140 -13.24 4.64 13.75
N GLY A 141 -13.21 5.05 15.03
CA GLY A 141 -11.98 5.09 15.81
C GLY A 141 -11.35 3.71 15.99
N VAL A 142 -12.18 2.72 16.35
CA VAL A 142 -11.73 1.33 16.52
C VAL A 142 -11.25 0.74 15.20
N ILE A 143 -12.02 0.92 14.13
CA ILE A 143 -11.70 0.39 12.81
C ILE A 143 -10.46 1.06 12.23
N SER A 144 -10.29 2.37 12.42
CA SER A 144 -9.07 3.08 12.00
C SER A 144 -7.84 2.56 12.73
N GLY A 145 -7.94 2.31 14.04
CA GLY A 145 -6.86 1.68 14.80
C GLY A 145 -6.50 0.30 14.27
N LEU A 146 -7.51 -0.55 14.00
CA LEU A 146 -7.29 -1.88 13.45
C LEU A 146 -6.66 -1.86 12.04
N LEU A 147 -7.01 -0.88 11.20
CA LEU A 147 -6.37 -0.71 9.90
C LEU A 147 -4.87 -0.41 10.06
N GLN A 148 -4.49 0.42 11.04
CA GLN A 148 -3.08 0.73 11.31
C GLN A 148 -2.27 -0.50 11.74
N GLU A 149 -2.89 -1.45 12.45
CA GLU A 149 -2.25 -2.72 12.82
C GLU A 149 -1.91 -3.60 11.58
N GLY A 150 -2.55 -3.37 10.45
CA GLY A 150 -2.20 -4.06 9.20
C GLY A 150 -0.78 -3.75 8.71
N TYR A 151 -0.17 -2.66 9.19
CA TYR A 151 1.20 -2.26 8.86
C TYR A 151 2.22 -2.68 9.93
N ALA A 152 1.78 -3.00 11.14
CA ALA A 152 2.64 -3.37 12.26
C ALA A 152 2.93 -4.86 12.31
#